data_1b745abc2c362a5a1ed681baa12b75bc
#
_entry.id   1b745abc2c362a5a1ed681baa12b75bc
#
_cell.length_a   1.000
_cell.length_b   1.000
_cell.length_c   1.000
_cell.angle_alpha   90.00
_cell.angle_beta   90.00
_cell.angle_gamma   90.00
#
_symmetry.space_group_name_H-M   'P 1'
#
loop_
_entity.id
_entity.type
_entity.pdbx_description
1 polymer ?
#
loop_
_entity_poly.entity_id
_entity_poly.type
_entity_poly.pdbx_seq_one_letter_code
_entity_poly.pdbx_strand_id
1 'polypeptide(L)'
;MELDYSKIDNELLPALDDFPALEIDRGNIKKIRALLLARAPLPSAVTVKEEELKIVKADREIPIVIYRKSSSPSQSAVLWIHGGGYIFGSAYDERAKVIADFCDCTVVSVEYRLAPEHPFPAGPEDCLAALEWLYDNADSIRIQADKIAIGGASAGAGMAAGVSLMNRDRRNIPLCFQLLLYPMLDNLHDTPSGDIHNHPVWK
;
A
#
# COMPACT_ATOMS: atom_id res chain seq x y z
N MET A 1 8.24 -24.75 12.14
CA MET A 1 9.69 -24.63 11.77
C MET A 1 10.23 -23.38 12.43
N GLU A 2 11.49 -23.36 12.85
CA GLU A 2 12.14 -22.16 13.39
C GLU A 2 13.13 -21.56 12.39
N LEU A 3 13.22 -20.24 12.36
CA LEU A 3 14.26 -19.54 11.62
C LEU A 3 15.62 -19.83 12.25
N ASP A 4 16.57 -20.19 11.41
CA ASP A 4 17.98 -20.30 11.82
C ASP A 4 18.64 -18.92 11.65
N TYR A 5 18.73 -18.18 12.74
CA TYR A 5 19.31 -16.84 12.76
C TYR A 5 20.79 -16.81 12.36
N SER A 6 21.51 -17.95 12.42
CA SER A 6 22.91 -18.02 11.98
C SER A 6 23.07 -17.89 10.45
N LYS A 7 21.96 -18.02 9.69
CA LYS A 7 21.92 -17.86 8.24
C LYS A 7 21.51 -16.46 7.77
N ILE A 8 21.21 -15.56 8.71
CA ILE A 8 20.89 -14.18 8.39
C ILE A 8 22.21 -13.44 8.13
N ASP A 9 22.22 -12.63 7.07
CA ASP A 9 23.34 -11.77 6.77
C ASP A 9 23.65 -10.85 7.97
N ASN A 10 24.93 -10.77 8.36
CA ASN A 10 25.37 -9.99 9.50
C ASN A 10 25.02 -8.50 9.40
N GLU A 11 24.90 -7.96 8.17
CA GLU A 11 24.49 -6.57 7.94
C GLU A 11 23.02 -6.32 8.32
N LEU A 12 22.18 -7.36 8.36
CA LEU A 12 20.76 -7.27 8.70
C LEU A 12 20.48 -7.47 10.20
N LEU A 13 21.41 -8.08 10.96
CA LEU A 13 21.20 -8.39 12.38
C LEU A 13 20.88 -7.15 13.23
N PRO A 14 21.58 -5.99 13.08
CA PRO A 14 21.25 -4.80 13.84
C PRO A 14 19.84 -4.29 13.63
N ALA A 15 19.28 -4.47 12.41
CA ALA A 15 17.90 -4.06 12.11
C ALA A 15 16.87 -4.93 12.84
N LEU A 16 17.21 -6.16 13.20
CA LEU A 16 16.34 -7.05 13.98
C LEU A 16 16.29 -6.66 15.45
N ASP A 17 17.41 -6.20 16.02
CA ASP A 17 17.48 -5.73 17.40
C ASP A 17 16.63 -4.48 17.62
N ASP A 18 16.56 -3.61 16.61
CA ASP A 18 15.73 -2.40 16.62
C ASP A 18 14.25 -2.66 16.28
N PHE A 19 13.92 -3.89 15.87
CA PHE A 19 12.55 -4.21 15.49
C PHE A 19 11.70 -4.48 16.76
N PRO A 20 10.68 -3.65 17.05
CA PRO A 20 9.88 -3.86 18.25
C PRO A 20 9.10 -5.17 18.14
N ALA A 21 9.20 -6.02 19.16
CA ALA A 21 8.28 -7.16 19.32
C ALA A 21 6.86 -6.61 19.54
N LEU A 22 6.08 -6.52 18.48
CA LEU A 22 4.73 -5.99 18.54
C LEU A 22 3.78 -7.14 18.89
N GLU A 23 3.41 -7.25 20.16
CA GLU A 23 2.23 -8.01 20.55
C GLU A 23 0.99 -7.16 20.22
N ILE A 24 0.28 -7.55 19.17
CA ILE A 24 -0.85 -6.78 18.65
C ILE A 24 -2.15 -7.43 19.09
N ASP A 25 -2.98 -6.66 19.81
CA ASP A 25 -4.34 -7.03 20.16
C ASP A 25 -5.33 -5.89 19.89
N ARG A 26 -6.63 -6.19 20.03
CA ARG A 26 -7.68 -5.18 19.80
C ARG A 26 -7.61 -4.00 20.77
N GLY A 27 -7.05 -4.19 21.96
CA GLY A 27 -6.96 -3.13 22.99
C GLY A 27 -5.81 -2.15 22.73
N ASN A 28 -4.73 -2.61 22.10
CA ASN A 28 -3.52 -1.81 21.93
C ASN A 28 -3.25 -1.31 20.49
N ILE A 29 -4.03 -1.78 19.51
CA ILE A 29 -3.80 -1.47 18.08
C ILE A 29 -3.71 0.04 17.79
N LYS A 30 -4.53 0.86 18.42
CA LYS A 30 -4.50 2.33 18.24
C LYS A 30 -3.18 2.93 18.74
N LYS A 31 -2.68 2.45 19.88
CA LYS A 31 -1.38 2.86 20.44
C LYS A 31 -0.24 2.46 19.52
N ILE A 32 -0.27 1.25 19.00
CA ILE A 32 0.76 0.74 18.07
C ILE A 32 0.74 1.53 16.77
N ARG A 33 -0.43 1.83 16.20
CA ARG A 33 -0.56 2.72 15.03
C ARG A 33 0.10 4.07 15.26
N ALA A 34 -0.18 4.70 16.40
CA ALA A 34 0.42 5.98 16.76
C ALA A 34 1.95 5.90 16.87
N LEU A 35 2.47 4.82 17.44
CA LEU A 35 3.92 4.59 17.54
C LEU A 35 4.57 4.38 16.17
N LEU A 36 3.94 3.63 15.28
CA LEU A 36 4.46 3.39 13.93
C LEU A 36 4.41 4.65 13.06
N LEU A 37 3.36 5.45 13.17
CA LEU A 37 3.25 6.73 12.47
C LEU A 37 4.24 7.78 12.99
N ALA A 38 4.61 7.72 14.27
CA ALA A 38 5.59 8.62 14.87
C ALA A 38 7.05 8.28 14.50
N ARG A 39 7.30 7.10 13.92
CA ARG A 39 8.63 6.78 13.39
C ARG A 39 8.90 7.70 12.22
N ALA A 40 9.99 8.48 12.33
CA ALA A 40 10.40 9.34 11.24
C ALA A 40 10.59 8.50 9.95
N PRO A 41 10.05 8.93 8.83
CA PRO A 41 10.33 8.28 7.56
C PRO A 41 11.84 8.33 7.30
N LEU A 42 12.37 7.31 6.61
CA LEU A 42 13.75 7.33 6.15
C LEU A 42 13.93 8.60 5.30
N PRO A 43 15.04 9.35 5.47
CA PRO A 43 15.29 10.52 4.66
C PRO A 43 15.30 10.09 3.18
N SER A 44 14.35 10.57 2.42
CA SER A 44 14.33 10.35 0.97
C SER A 44 14.78 11.62 0.28
N ALA A 45 15.71 11.50 -0.66
CA ALA A 45 16.18 12.62 -1.47
C ALA A 45 15.22 12.97 -2.63
N VAL A 46 14.00 12.41 -2.60
CA VAL A 46 13.02 12.61 -3.68
C VAL A 46 12.35 13.97 -3.61
N THR A 47 12.15 14.59 -4.77
CA THR A 47 11.49 15.91 -4.90
C THR A 47 10.19 15.74 -5.65
N VAL A 48 9.12 15.42 -4.93
CA VAL A 48 7.76 15.32 -5.48
C VAL A 48 6.82 16.29 -4.76
N LYS A 49 5.81 16.76 -5.47
CA LYS A 49 4.69 17.48 -4.85
C LYS A 49 3.72 16.48 -4.28
N GLU A 50 3.20 16.81 -3.10
CA GLU A 50 2.14 16.10 -2.42
C GLU A 50 0.85 16.93 -2.51
N GLU A 51 -0.23 16.31 -2.91
CA GLU A 51 -1.57 16.90 -2.97
C GLU A 51 -2.56 15.97 -2.29
N GLU A 52 -3.23 16.46 -1.25
CA GLU A 52 -4.24 15.69 -0.53
C GLU A 52 -5.61 15.96 -1.13
N LEU A 53 -6.34 14.92 -1.44
CA LEU A 53 -7.71 14.97 -1.94
C LEU A 53 -8.59 13.97 -1.21
N LYS A 54 -9.90 14.11 -1.38
CA LYS A 54 -10.89 13.15 -0.92
C LYS A 54 -11.82 12.73 -2.04
N ILE A 55 -11.97 11.44 -2.19
CA ILE A 55 -12.98 10.86 -3.07
C ILE A 55 -14.28 10.79 -2.27
N VAL A 56 -15.29 11.52 -2.73
CA VAL A 56 -16.60 11.57 -2.07
C VAL A 56 -17.50 10.49 -2.69
N LYS A 57 -17.95 9.55 -1.86
CA LYS A 57 -18.99 8.58 -2.17
C LYS A 57 -20.25 8.92 -1.36
N ALA A 58 -21.37 8.32 -1.67
CA ALA A 58 -22.66 8.64 -1.01
C ALA A 58 -22.65 8.36 0.51
N ASP A 59 -21.85 7.40 0.94
CA ASP A 59 -21.80 6.89 2.31
C ASP A 59 -20.47 7.18 3.05
N ARG A 60 -19.43 7.66 2.34
CA ARG A 60 -18.10 7.87 2.91
C ARG A 60 -17.21 8.77 2.07
N GLU A 61 -16.15 9.24 2.70
CA GLU A 61 -15.01 9.87 2.04
C GLU A 61 -13.81 8.93 2.09
N ILE A 62 -13.04 8.87 1.00
CA ILE A 62 -11.80 8.10 0.91
C ILE A 62 -10.67 9.10 0.65
N PRO A 63 -9.80 9.35 1.65
CA PRO A 63 -8.65 10.22 1.45
C PRO A 63 -7.64 9.58 0.50
N ILE A 64 -7.01 10.40 -0.33
CA ILE A 64 -5.92 10.01 -1.21
C ILE A 64 -4.82 11.05 -1.16
N VAL A 65 -3.60 10.62 -1.42
CA VAL A 65 -2.44 11.49 -1.60
C VAL A 65 -1.89 11.29 -3.00
N ILE A 66 -1.76 12.38 -3.75
CA ILE A 66 -1.19 12.38 -5.10
C ILE A 66 0.25 12.85 -5.02
N TYR A 67 1.16 12.03 -5.50
CA TYR A 67 2.58 12.34 -5.63
C TYR A 67 2.94 12.52 -7.10
N ARG A 68 3.60 13.64 -7.44
CA ARG A 68 4.08 13.89 -8.80
C ARG A 68 5.20 14.94 -8.86
N LYS A 69 6.05 14.87 -9.89
CA LYS A 69 6.96 15.95 -10.21
C LYS A 69 6.19 17.13 -10.82
N SER A 70 6.63 18.35 -10.52
CA SER A 70 5.91 19.59 -10.87
C SER A 70 5.89 19.93 -12.36
N SER A 71 6.74 19.29 -13.19
CA SER A 71 7.05 19.70 -14.55
C SER A 71 6.44 18.86 -15.65
N SER A 72 5.77 17.75 -15.31
CA SER A 72 5.34 16.81 -16.33
C SER A 72 3.98 17.15 -16.95
N PRO A 73 3.86 17.08 -18.28
CA PRO A 73 2.57 17.06 -18.97
C PRO A 73 1.80 15.77 -18.62
N SER A 74 0.82 15.40 -19.39
CA SER A 74 0.05 14.16 -19.17
C SER A 74 0.94 12.92 -18.93
N GLN A 75 0.80 12.24 -17.79
CA GLN A 75 1.67 11.15 -17.33
C GLN A 75 0.94 9.81 -17.28
N SER A 76 1.72 8.72 -17.23
CA SER A 76 1.23 7.45 -16.68
C SER A 76 0.91 7.59 -15.20
N ALA A 77 0.06 6.72 -14.67
CA ALA A 77 -0.30 6.76 -13.26
C ALA A 77 -0.18 5.38 -12.60
N VAL A 78 0.07 5.40 -11.29
CA VAL A 78 0.04 4.20 -10.44
C VAL A 78 -0.94 4.44 -9.31
N LEU A 79 -1.95 3.57 -9.19
CA LEU A 79 -2.71 3.46 -7.96
C LEU A 79 -1.87 2.66 -6.97
N TRP A 80 -1.44 3.29 -5.88
CA TRP A 80 -0.60 2.68 -4.87
C TRP A 80 -1.39 2.32 -3.62
N ILE A 81 -1.25 1.08 -3.18
CA ILE A 81 -1.91 0.55 -1.99
C ILE A 81 -0.84 0.17 -0.97
N HIS A 82 -0.82 0.89 0.16
CA HIS A 82 0.19 0.68 1.19
C HIS A 82 0.05 -0.67 1.90
N GLY A 83 1.15 -1.16 2.46
CA GLY A 83 1.18 -2.36 3.30
C GLY A 83 0.74 -2.09 4.73
N GLY A 84 0.95 -3.09 5.59
CA GLY A 84 0.66 -2.99 7.01
C GLY A 84 -0.33 -4.04 7.54
N GLY A 85 -0.39 -5.22 6.92
CA GLY A 85 -1.21 -6.35 7.38
C GLY A 85 -2.71 -6.04 7.45
N TYR A 86 -3.19 -5.10 6.64
CA TYR A 86 -4.58 -4.59 6.64
C TYR A 86 -4.99 -3.81 7.89
N ILE A 87 -4.09 -3.69 8.88
CA ILE A 87 -4.35 -3.07 10.19
C ILE A 87 -3.49 -1.84 10.46
N PHE A 88 -2.44 -1.60 9.66
CA PHE A 88 -1.50 -0.48 9.76
C PHE A 88 -1.28 0.20 8.42
N GLY A 89 -0.42 1.23 8.44
CA GLY A 89 -0.01 1.96 7.26
C GLY A 89 -0.87 3.19 7.01
N SER A 90 -0.48 3.93 6.01
CA SER A 90 -1.20 5.12 5.53
C SER A 90 -0.85 5.43 4.08
N ALA A 91 -1.60 6.34 3.46
CA ALA A 91 -1.33 6.85 2.12
C ALA A 91 0.02 7.61 2.02
N TYR A 92 0.60 8.03 3.15
CA TYR A 92 1.92 8.66 3.21
C TYR A 92 3.03 7.60 3.19
N ASP A 93 3.18 6.90 2.07
CA ASP A 93 4.16 5.83 1.86
C ASP A 93 5.35 6.36 1.05
N GLU A 94 6.56 6.28 1.62
CA GLU A 94 7.79 6.70 0.94
C GLU A 94 8.04 5.95 -0.38
N ARG A 95 7.55 4.72 -0.51
CA ARG A 95 7.63 3.97 -1.77
C ARG A 95 6.82 4.65 -2.88
N ALA A 96 5.65 5.20 -2.53
CA ALA A 96 4.83 5.96 -3.47
C ALA A 96 5.58 7.19 -3.99
N LYS A 97 6.29 7.93 -3.11
CA LYS A 97 7.14 9.07 -3.48
C LYS A 97 8.29 8.66 -4.38
N VAL A 98 8.99 7.59 -4.00
CA VAL A 98 10.11 7.05 -4.78
C VAL A 98 9.65 6.64 -6.19
N ILE A 99 8.53 5.94 -6.31
CA ILE A 99 7.96 5.55 -7.61
C ILE A 99 7.63 6.80 -8.44
N ALA A 100 6.98 7.81 -7.85
CA ALA A 100 6.62 9.03 -8.55
C ALA A 100 7.86 9.78 -9.06
N ASP A 101 8.94 9.82 -8.26
CA ASP A 101 10.18 10.51 -8.62
C ASP A 101 10.97 9.77 -9.70
N PHE A 102 11.25 8.48 -9.48
CA PHE A 102 12.13 7.71 -10.37
C PHE A 102 11.46 7.32 -11.69
N CYS A 103 10.15 7.05 -11.67
CA CYS A 103 9.42 6.66 -12.88
C CYS A 103 8.81 7.86 -13.62
N ASP A 104 8.95 9.08 -13.09
CA ASP A 104 8.33 10.30 -13.63
C ASP A 104 6.83 10.11 -13.96
N CYS A 105 6.10 9.54 -13.01
CA CYS A 105 4.69 9.24 -13.12
C CYS A 105 3.88 9.88 -11.98
N THR A 106 2.56 9.96 -12.15
CA THR A 106 1.67 10.33 -11.07
C THR A 106 1.36 9.10 -10.22
N VAL A 107 1.55 9.16 -8.89
CA VAL A 107 1.16 8.10 -7.98
C VAL A 107 0.00 8.58 -7.11
N VAL A 108 -1.11 7.83 -7.13
CA VAL A 108 -2.27 8.06 -6.27
C VAL A 108 -2.24 7.01 -5.18
N SER A 109 -1.91 7.41 -3.96
CA SER A 109 -1.84 6.55 -2.78
C SER A 109 -3.14 6.65 -2.00
N VAL A 110 -3.71 5.49 -1.61
CA VAL A 110 -5.05 5.41 -1.02
C VAL A 110 -4.96 5.24 0.48
N GLU A 111 -5.68 6.08 1.23
CA GLU A 111 -5.93 5.91 2.67
C GLU A 111 -7.17 5.03 2.85
N TYR A 112 -7.03 3.74 2.61
CA TYR A 112 -8.14 2.79 2.72
C TYR A 112 -8.48 2.47 4.17
N ARG A 113 -9.74 2.12 4.43
CA ARG A 113 -10.22 1.75 5.76
C ARG A 113 -9.56 0.47 6.26
N LEU A 114 -9.08 0.50 7.49
CA LEU A 114 -8.32 -0.57 8.12
C LEU A 114 -9.19 -1.45 9.04
N ALA A 115 -8.83 -2.73 9.12
CA ALA A 115 -9.33 -3.62 10.16
C ALA A 115 -8.64 -3.27 11.51
N PRO A 116 -9.23 -3.63 12.65
CA PRO A 116 -10.49 -4.32 12.83
C PRO A 116 -11.73 -3.41 12.79
N GLU A 117 -11.56 -2.08 12.72
CA GLU A 117 -12.68 -1.13 12.73
C GLU A 117 -13.55 -1.30 11.48
N HIS A 118 -12.89 -1.57 10.36
CA HIS A 118 -13.54 -1.78 9.06
C HIS A 118 -13.01 -3.08 8.44
N PRO A 119 -13.62 -4.23 8.81
CA PRO A 119 -13.18 -5.51 8.28
C PRO A 119 -13.44 -5.65 6.78
N PHE A 120 -12.88 -6.72 6.19
CA PHE A 120 -13.20 -7.08 4.80
C PHE A 120 -14.72 -7.03 4.54
N PRO A 121 -15.16 -6.46 3.40
CA PRO A 121 -14.39 -6.01 2.24
C PRO A 121 -14.08 -4.49 2.20
N ALA A 122 -14.12 -3.76 3.30
CA ALA A 122 -14.04 -2.31 3.33
C ALA A 122 -12.79 -1.75 2.61
N GLY A 123 -11.60 -2.26 2.91
CA GLY A 123 -10.36 -1.82 2.28
C GLY A 123 -10.34 -2.04 0.76
N PRO A 124 -10.59 -3.26 0.25
CA PRO A 124 -10.69 -3.52 -1.19
C PRO A 124 -11.72 -2.66 -1.92
N GLU A 125 -12.89 -2.40 -1.32
CA GLU A 125 -13.91 -1.53 -1.90
C GLU A 125 -13.46 -0.06 -1.99
N ASP A 126 -12.67 0.42 -1.02
CA ASP A 126 -12.10 1.76 -1.08
C ASP A 126 -11.04 1.86 -2.18
N CYS A 127 -10.19 0.84 -2.31
CA CYS A 127 -9.16 0.79 -3.34
C CYS A 127 -9.75 0.68 -4.75
N LEU A 128 -10.82 -0.11 -4.93
CA LEU A 128 -11.54 -0.16 -6.21
C LEU A 128 -12.18 1.20 -6.54
N ALA A 129 -12.81 1.83 -5.54
CA ALA A 129 -13.39 3.16 -5.74
C ALA A 129 -12.34 4.21 -6.09
N ALA A 130 -11.12 4.09 -5.56
CA ALA A 130 -9.99 4.95 -5.93
C ALA A 130 -9.49 4.67 -7.36
N LEU A 131 -9.49 3.42 -7.82
CA LEU A 131 -9.18 3.08 -9.21
C LEU A 131 -10.21 3.67 -10.17
N GLU A 132 -11.49 3.53 -9.85
CA GLU A 132 -12.58 4.12 -10.63
C GLU A 132 -12.44 5.64 -10.72
N TRP A 133 -12.20 6.29 -9.58
CA TRP A 133 -12.01 7.74 -9.54
C TRP A 133 -10.80 8.18 -10.37
N LEU A 134 -9.67 7.45 -10.26
CA LEU A 134 -8.45 7.74 -11.00
C LEU A 134 -8.70 7.69 -12.52
N TYR A 135 -9.43 6.69 -12.98
CA TYR A 135 -9.80 6.54 -14.39
C TYR A 135 -10.77 7.62 -14.86
N ASP A 136 -11.86 7.84 -14.09
CA ASP A 136 -12.92 8.78 -14.45
C ASP A 136 -12.44 10.26 -14.42
N ASN A 137 -11.37 10.56 -13.66
CA ASN A 137 -10.78 11.90 -13.53
C ASN A 137 -9.44 12.07 -14.27
N ALA A 138 -9.06 11.13 -15.13
CA ALA A 138 -7.76 11.09 -15.77
C ALA A 138 -7.36 12.43 -16.43
N ASP A 139 -8.26 13.02 -17.21
CA ASP A 139 -8.02 14.28 -17.90
C ASP A 139 -7.79 15.46 -16.93
N SER A 140 -8.63 15.53 -15.86
CA SER A 140 -8.57 16.64 -14.89
C SER A 140 -7.27 16.64 -14.08
N ILE A 141 -6.71 15.46 -13.81
CA ILE A 141 -5.42 15.30 -13.11
C ILE A 141 -4.24 15.08 -14.06
N ARG A 142 -4.46 15.20 -15.36
CA ARG A 142 -3.44 15.13 -16.43
C ARG A 142 -2.70 13.80 -16.48
N ILE A 143 -3.42 12.71 -16.45
CA ILE A 143 -2.88 11.35 -16.69
C ILE A 143 -3.50 10.74 -17.95
N GLN A 144 -2.84 9.70 -18.46
CA GLN A 144 -3.30 8.92 -19.59
C GLN A 144 -4.13 7.74 -19.05
N ALA A 145 -5.42 7.71 -19.32
CA ALA A 145 -6.36 6.70 -18.81
C ALA A 145 -6.01 5.26 -19.25
N ASP A 146 -5.33 5.10 -20.37
CA ASP A 146 -4.82 3.83 -20.89
C ASP A 146 -3.46 3.41 -20.30
N LYS A 147 -2.85 4.26 -19.46
CA LYS A 147 -1.56 4.03 -18.81
C LYS A 147 -1.67 4.05 -17.27
N ILE A 148 -2.71 3.45 -16.75
CA ILE A 148 -2.89 3.26 -15.32
C ILE A 148 -2.33 1.90 -14.92
N ALA A 149 -1.41 1.91 -13.98
CA ALA A 149 -0.92 0.73 -13.27
C ALA A 149 -1.55 0.65 -11.88
N ILE A 150 -1.55 -0.55 -11.29
CA ILE A 150 -1.91 -0.75 -9.89
C ILE A 150 -0.73 -1.43 -9.18
N GLY A 151 -0.46 -1.02 -7.94
CA GLY A 151 0.62 -1.63 -7.18
C GLY A 151 0.45 -1.50 -5.68
N GLY A 152 1.32 -2.18 -4.96
CA GLY A 152 1.34 -2.12 -3.50
C GLY A 152 2.44 -2.97 -2.89
N ALA A 153 2.54 -2.93 -1.57
CA ALA A 153 3.51 -3.70 -0.80
C ALA A 153 2.82 -4.58 0.24
N SER A 154 3.26 -5.84 0.39
CA SER A 154 2.76 -6.77 1.41
C SER A 154 1.23 -6.95 1.30
N ALA A 155 0.48 -6.62 2.36
CA ALA A 155 -0.99 -6.62 2.35
C ALA A 155 -1.58 -5.75 1.22
N GLY A 156 -0.97 -4.58 0.96
CA GLY A 156 -1.38 -3.70 -0.15
C GLY A 156 -1.16 -4.32 -1.52
N ALA A 157 -0.11 -5.11 -1.70
CA ALA A 157 0.14 -5.84 -2.94
C ALA A 157 -0.87 -6.99 -3.14
N GLY A 158 -1.20 -7.73 -2.07
CA GLY A 158 -2.28 -8.71 -2.11
C GLY A 158 -3.62 -8.06 -2.46
N MET A 159 -3.89 -6.89 -1.88
CA MET A 159 -5.09 -6.11 -2.17
C MET A 159 -5.10 -5.59 -3.62
N ALA A 160 -3.95 -5.14 -4.15
CA ALA A 160 -3.83 -4.72 -5.55
C ALA A 160 -4.18 -5.85 -6.53
N ALA A 161 -3.72 -7.09 -6.24
CA ALA A 161 -4.11 -8.26 -7.01
C ALA A 161 -5.61 -8.51 -6.95
N GLY A 162 -6.21 -8.50 -5.74
CA GLY A 162 -7.65 -8.68 -5.54
C GLY A 162 -8.48 -7.59 -6.22
N VAL A 163 -8.09 -6.32 -6.10
CA VAL A 163 -8.75 -5.19 -6.76
C VAL A 163 -8.68 -5.32 -8.28
N SER A 164 -7.59 -5.82 -8.83
CA SER A 164 -7.50 -6.08 -10.28
C SER A 164 -8.53 -7.11 -10.75
N LEU A 165 -8.78 -8.17 -9.96
CA LEU A 165 -9.84 -9.14 -10.24
C LEU A 165 -11.23 -8.51 -10.11
N MET A 166 -11.46 -7.73 -9.05
CA MET A 166 -12.73 -7.00 -8.85
C MET A 166 -12.99 -6.02 -10.02
N ASN A 167 -11.95 -5.31 -10.46
CA ASN A 167 -12.03 -4.41 -11.61
C ASN A 167 -12.40 -5.16 -12.89
N ARG A 168 -11.75 -6.29 -13.18
CA ARG A 168 -12.09 -7.13 -14.34
C ARG A 168 -13.56 -7.48 -14.37
N ASP A 169 -14.12 -7.84 -13.21
CA ASP A 169 -15.48 -8.36 -13.12
C ASP A 169 -16.56 -7.26 -13.07
N ARG A 170 -16.20 -6.02 -12.65
CA ARG A 170 -17.18 -4.94 -12.43
C ARG A 170 -17.11 -3.79 -13.45
N ARG A 171 -15.92 -3.30 -13.76
CA ARG A 171 -15.71 -2.08 -14.56
C ARG A 171 -14.82 -2.30 -15.78
N ASN A 172 -13.93 -3.27 -15.70
CA ASN A 172 -12.94 -3.59 -16.73
C ASN A 172 -12.11 -2.38 -17.20
N ILE A 173 -11.71 -1.53 -16.24
CA ILE A 173 -10.79 -0.42 -16.49
C ILE A 173 -9.46 -0.99 -16.99
N PRO A 174 -8.88 -0.48 -18.10
CA PRO A 174 -7.61 -0.97 -18.61
C PRO A 174 -6.49 -0.71 -17.60
N LEU A 175 -5.79 -1.76 -17.19
CA LEU A 175 -4.59 -1.71 -16.37
C LEU A 175 -3.41 -2.13 -17.23
N CYS A 176 -2.42 -1.24 -17.39
CA CYS A 176 -1.24 -1.51 -18.22
C CYS A 176 -0.18 -2.34 -17.48
N PHE A 177 -0.18 -2.35 -16.13
CA PHE A 177 0.83 -3.02 -15.34
C PHE A 177 0.36 -3.30 -13.90
N GLN A 178 0.90 -4.34 -13.26
CA GLN A 178 0.77 -4.63 -11.83
C GLN A 178 2.16 -4.67 -11.18
N LEU A 179 2.36 -3.90 -10.10
CA LEU A 179 3.56 -3.93 -9.27
C LEU A 179 3.24 -4.51 -7.89
N LEU A 180 3.52 -5.78 -7.71
CA LEU A 180 3.21 -6.52 -6.49
C LEU A 180 4.49 -6.81 -5.70
N LEU A 181 4.81 -5.97 -4.69
CA LEU A 181 5.98 -6.15 -3.84
C LEU A 181 5.66 -7.12 -2.70
N TYR A 182 6.28 -8.31 -2.72
CA TYR A 182 6.10 -9.36 -1.70
C TYR A 182 4.63 -9.54 -1.26
N PRO A 183 3.72 -9.86 -2.18
CA PRO A 183 2.28 -9.80 -1.95
C PRO A 183 1.79 -10.86 -0.96
N MET A 184 0.84 -10.50 -0.10
CA MET A 184 0.06 -11.45 0.70
C MET A 184 -1.10 -11.99 -0.16
N LEU A 185 -0.94 -13.17 -0.74
CA LEU A 185 -1.91 -13.75 -1.69
C LEU A 185 -2.70 -14.91 -1.11
N ASP A 186 -2.20 -15.53 -0.04
CA ASP A 186 -2.80 -16.70 0.56
C ASP A 186 -3.12 -16.46 2.04
N ASN A 187 -4.28 -16.91 2.47
CA ASN A 187 -4.76 -16.82 3.85
C ASN A 187 -4.71 -18.17 4.60
N LEU A 188 -4.36 -19.25 3.92
CA LEU A 188 -4.36 -20.59 4.52
C LEU A 188 -3.08 -20.86 5.32
N HIS A 189 -1.95 -20.24 4.93
CA HIS A 189 -0.64 -20.45 5.55
C HIS A 189 -0.22 -21.93 5.61
N ASP A 190 -0.62 -22.72 4.61
CA ASP A 190 -0.38 -24.17 4.56
C ASP A 190 0.96 -24.55 3.92
N THR A 191 1.82 -23.58 3.69
CA THR A 191 3.17 -23.79 3.15
C THR A 191 4.19 -23.95 4.29
N PRO A 192 5.33 -24.64 4.04
CA PRO A 192 6.39 -24.77 5.05
C PRO A 192 6.92 -23.45 5.61
N SER A 193 6.89 -22.38 4.81
CA SER A 193 7.26 -21.04 5.27
C SER A 193 6.21 -20.39 6.18
N GLY A 194 4.94 -20.79 6.08
CA GLY A 194 3.86 -20.37 6.96
C GLY A 194 3.99 -20.95 8.38
N ASP A 195 4.70 -22.07 8.54
CA ASP A 195 4.94 -22.74 9.82
C ASP A 195 6.12 -22.17 10.63
N ILE A 196 6.66 -21.02 10.24
CA ILE A 196 7.75 -20.38 10.98
C ILE A 196 7.18 -19.62 12.17
N HIS A 197 7.49 -20.08 13.41
CA HIS A 197 6.90 -19.56 14.65
C HIS A 197 7.74 -18.48 15.35
N ASN A 198 9.04 -18.37 15.03
CA ASN A 198 9.96 -17.41 15.63
C ASN A 198 10.29 -16.23 14.72
N HIS A 199 9.42 -15.90 13.77
CA HIS A 199 9.62 -14.76 12.88
C HIS A 199 9.48 -13.45 13.69
N PRO A 200 10.40 -12.48 13.55
CA PRO A 200 10.40 -11.26 14.37
C PRO A 200 9.22 -10.34 14.09
N VAL A 201 8.63 -10.41 12.90
CA VAL A 201 7.55 -9.51 12.44
C VAL A 201 6.17 -10.17 12.49
N TRP A 202 6.08 -11.44 12.13
CA TRP A 202 4.84 -12.21 12.12
C TRP A 202 4.89 -13.33 13.14
N LYS A 203 3.95 -13.34 14.05
CA LYS A 203 3.72 -14.43 15.00
C LYS A 203 2.28 -14.89 14.90
#